data_ce8f6066d4f673588eb13bf25774458f
#
_entry.id   ce8f6066d4f673588eb13bf25774458f
#
_cell.length_a   1.000
_cell.length_b   1.000
_cell.length_c   1.000
_cell.angle_alpha   90.00
_cell.angle_beta   90.00
_cell.angle_gamma   90.00
#
_symmetry.space_group_name_H-M   'P 1'
#
loop_
_entity.id
_entity.type
_entity.pdbx_description
1 polymer ?
#
loop_
_entity_poly.entity_id
_entity_poly.type
_entity_poly.pdbx_seq_one_letter_code
_entity_poly.pdbx_strand_id
1 'polypeptide(L)'
;MLDIKRIREDYESMKAGVERRTKGSFGIEKIPALDEKRRAVLAEVEAMKNKQNTVSKEIPKMKKAGEDTTAIMAEMKELSEKIKVLDAEVSQLDADIKDTLLNIPNIPADFVQVGEDDSANVEMRKFKEPTQFDFEPKAHWDIGTDLDILDFERGTKIAGTRFTVYKGLGARLERAVIQFFLNTHTEESGYTEIFPPYMVNRASMTGTGQLPKFEEDAFKVVNNGFFLIPTAEVPVTNLHRDEILSGDQLPIKYTAYSACFRAEAGSAGRDTRGLIRQHQFNKVELVKFVKPETSYDELEKLTNDAEKLLQKLGLAYRVVCLSTGDLGFSSAKTYDIEVWMPSYGRYVEISSCSNFEDYQARRANIKYKETPKDKAQFVHTL
;
A
#
# COMPACT_ATOMS: atom_id res chain seq x y z
N MET A 1 6.76 4.77 1.13
CA MET A 1 7.77 5.57 0.40
C MET A 1 9.16 5.24 0.90
N LEU A 2 10.18 5.42 0.06
CA LEU A 2 11.56 5.14 0.44
C LEU A 2 12.06 6.08 1.53
N ASP A 3 13.08 5.64 2.28
CA ASP A 3 13.73 6.47 3.30
C ASP A 3 14.73 7.44 2.66
N ILE A 4 14.47 8.75 2.78
CA ILE A 4 15.37 9.79 2.27
C ILE A 4 16.77 9.71 2.90
N LYS A 5 16.90 9.23 4.15
CA LYS A 5 18.21 9.06 4.79
C LYS A 5 19.01 7.98 4.10
N ARG A 6 18.38 6.83 3.80
CA ARG A 6 19.04 5.75 3.04
C ARG A 6 19.45 6.22 1.65
N ILE A 7 18.57 6.99 0.95
CA ILE A 7 18.93 7.56 -0.36
C ILE A 7 20.15 8.49 -0.26
N ARG A 8 20.28 9.26 0.82
CA ARG A 8 21.42 10.15 1.06
C ARG A 8 22.70 9.39 1.36
N GLU A 9 22.61 8.33 2.16
CA GLU A 9 23.76 7.56 2.65
C GLU A 9 24.30 6.60 1.59
N ASP A 10 23.42 6.04 0.76
CA ASP A 10 23.79 5.05 -0.26
C ASP A 10 22.89 5.19 -1.50
N TYR A 11 23.10 6.31 -2.22
CA TYR A 11 22.30 6.64 -3.41
C TYR A 11 22.42 5.60 -4.51
N GLU A 12 23.64 5.11 -4.80
CA GLU A 12 23.85 4.18 -5.91
C GLU A 12 23.15 2.84 -5.69
N SER A 13 23.19 2.30 -4.46
CA SER A 13 22.47 1.07 -4.11
C SER A 13 20.97 1.26 -4.19
N MET A 14 20.45 2.38 -3.68
CA MET A 14 19.01 2.68 -3.73
C MET A 14 18.51 2.85 -5.16
N LYS A 15 19.28 3.53 -6.00
CA LYS A 15 19.00 3.69 -7.44
C LYS A 15 19.00 2.34 -8.15
N ALA A 16 20.05 1.54 -7.97
CA ALA A 16 20.13 0.21 -8.55
C ALA A 16 18.96 -0.68 -8.11
N GLY A 17 18.56 -0.59 -6.82
CA GLY A 17 17.41 -1.31 -6.29
C GLY A 17 16.11 -0.94 -7.00
N VAL A 18 15.86 0.36 -7.25
CA VAL A 18 14.69 0.84 -7.99
C VAL A 18 14.73 0.38 -9.45
N GLU A 19 15.90 0.44 -10.10
CA GLU A 19 16.10 0.05 -11.49
C GLU A 19 15.91 -1.46 -11.74
N ARG A 20 16.05 -2.30 -10.70
CA ARG A 20 15.69 -3.74 -10.81
C ARG A 20 14.24 -3.97 -11.22
N ARG A 21 13.35 -2.98 -11.09
CA ARG A 21 11.96 -3.06 -11.58
C ARG A 21 11.83 -2.92 -13.10
N THR A 22 12.94 -2.73 -13.82
CA THR A 22 13.02 -2.69 -15.30
C THR A 22 12.21 -1.57 -15.99
N LYS A 23 11.60 -0.68 -15.20
CA LYS A 23 10.69 0.39 -15.70
C LYS A 23 11.26 1.80 -15.56
N GLY A 24 12.56 1.94 -15.33
CA GLY A 24 13.27 3.23 -15.22
C GLY A 24 13.54 3.69 -13.79
N SER A 25 14.03 4.91 -13.64
CA SER A 25 14.48 5.48 -12.35
C SER A 25 13.37 6.05 -11.48
N PHE A 26 12.19 6.25 -12.03
CA PHE A 26 11.01 6.86 -11.37
C PHE A 26 11.28 8.22 -10.70
N GLY A 27 12.36 8.92 -11.11
CA GLY A 27 12.72 10.23 -10.59
C GLY A 27 13.56 10.23 -9.30
N ILE A 28 14.11 9.08 -8.89
CA ILE A 28 14.97 8.98 -7.69
C ILE A 28 16.20 9.89 -7.79
N GLU A 29 16.69 10.16 -9.02
CA GLU A 29 17.82 11.04 -9.30
C GLU A 29 17.60 12.51 -8.89
N LYS A 30 16.34 12.93 -8.69
CA LYS A 30 16.02 14.28 -8.23
C LYS A 30 16.21 14.46 -6.72
N ILE A 31 16.12 13.38 -5.95
CA ILE A 31 16.09 13.44 -4.47
C ILE A 31 17.39 13.99 -3.88
N PRO A 32 18.61 13.58 -4.30
CA PRO A 32 19.84 14.10 -3.72
C PRO A 32 19.95 15.63 -3.81
N ALA A 33 19.67 16.22 -4.97
CA ALA A 33 19.76 17.66 -5.17
C ALA A 33 18.71 18.43 -4.35
N LEU A 34 17.47 17.90 -4.28
CA LEU A 34 16.40 18.50 -3.46
C LEU A 34 16.75 18.44 -1.97
N ASP A 35 17.26 17.30 -1.48
CA ASP A 35 17.65 17.13 -0.08
C ASP A 35 18.85 18.00 0.31
N GLU A 36 19.85 18.12 -0.56
CA GLU A 36 21.00 19.00 -0.35
C GLU A 36 20.56 20.46 -0.22
N LYS A 37 19.75 20.94 -1.17
CA LYS A 37 19.21 22.30 -1.15
C LYS A 37 18.37 22.52 0.11
N ARG A 38 17.48 21.60 0.46
CA ARG A 38 16.68 21.67 1.67
C ARG A 38 17.52 21.81 2.94
N ARG A 39 18.57 20.99 3.07
CA ARG A 39 19.47 21.03 4.25
C ARG A 39 20.24 22.33 4.33
N ALA A 40 20.69 22.87 3.19
CA ALA A 40 21.39 24.15 3.16
C ALA A 40 20.49 25.31 3.63
N VAL A 41 19.27 25.40 3.06
CA VAL A 41 18.30 26.44 3.46
C VAL A 41 17.87 26.26 4.92
N LEU A 42 17.65 25.03 5.38
CA LEU A 42 17.28 24.76 6.78
C LEU A 42 18.38 25.20 7.77
N ALA A 43 19.65 24.93 7.45
CA ALA A 43 20.78 25.36 8.28
C ALA A 43 20.87 26.90 8.37
N GLU A 44 20.60 27.62 7.27
CA GLU A 44 20.55 29.08 7.24
C GLU A 44 19.40 29.60 8.11
N VAL A 45 18.20 29.02 8.01
CA VAL A 45 17.05 29.36 8.84
C VAL A 45 17.34 29.16 10.33
N GLU A 46 17.93 28.01 10.69
CA GLU A 46 18.29 27.71 12.08
C GLU A 46 19.32 28.71 12.64
N ALA A 47 20.32 29.07 11.85
CA ALA A 47 21.32 30.09 12.24
C ALA A 47 20.67 31.46 12.46
N MET A 48 19.76 31.87 11.56
CA MET A 48 19.01 33.14 11.68
C MET A 48 18.08 33.16 12.91
N LYS A 49 17.32 32.05 13.13
CA LYS A 49 16.46 31.90 14.32
C LYS A 49 17.26 31.95 15.62
N ASN A 50 18.44 31.34 15.63
CA ASN A 50 19.35 31.39 16.78
C ASN A 50 19.84 32.82 17.07
N LYS A 51 20.26 33.58 16.04
CA LYS A 51 20.64 35.00 16.14
C LYS A 51 19.46 35.83 16.67
N GLN A 52 18.26 35.65 16.09
CA GLN A 52 17.04 36.34 16.50
C GLN A 52 16.72 36.11 17.99
N ASN A 53 16.79 34.84 18.43
CA ASN A 53 16.52 34.45 19.82
C ASN A 53 17.56 35.07 20.79
N THR A 54 18.82 35.10 20.39
CA THR A 54 19.90 35.69 21.23
C THR A 54 19.71 37.18 21.37
N VAL A 55 19.56 37.92 20.27
CA VAL A 55 19.40 39.37 20.26
C VAL A 55 18.09 39.76 20.96
N SER A 56 17.00 39.02 20.77
CA SER A 56 15.72 39.30 21.46
C SER A 56 15.81 39.23 22.97
N LYS A 57 16.75 38.45 23.55
CA LYS A 57 17.01 38.40 24.99
C LYS A 57 17.86 39.56 25.46
N GLU A 58 18.62 40.22 24.61
CA GLU A 58 19.50 41.35 24.91
C GLU A 58 18.77 42.69 24.84
N ILE A 59 17.83 42.89 23.92
CA ILE A 59 17.05 44.12 23.74
C ILE A 59 16.43 44.63 25.04
N PRO A 60 15.79 43.81 25.90
CA PRO A 60 15.26 44.30 27.18
C PRO A 60 16.33 44.79 28.14
N LYS A 61 17.55 44.23 28.10
CA LYS A 61 18.69 44.67 28.97
C LYS A 61 19.22 46.02 28.49
N MET A 62 19.39 46.18 27.16
CA MET A 62 19.81 47.44 26.52
C MET A 62 18.81 48.56 26.82
N LYS A 63 17.51 48.31 26.68
CA LYS A 63 16.46 49.28 27.05
C LYS A 63 16.54 49.71 28.53
N LYS A 64 16.81 48.77 29.46
CA LYS A 64 16.99 49.08 30.88
C LYS A 64 18.26 49.87 31.15
N ALA A 65 19.30 49.70 30.32
CA ALA A 65 20.55 50.48 30.40
C ALA A 65 20.43 51.86 29.73
N GLY A 66 19.29 52.20 29.12
CA GLY A 66 19.09 53.50 28.43
C GLY A 66 19.72 53.55 27.04
N GLU A 67 20.13 52.43 26.47
CA GLU A 67 20.73 52.36 25.14
C GLU A 67 19.68 52.49 24.02
N ASP A 68 20.04 53.13 22.90
CA ASP A 68 19.18 53.18 21.71
C ASP A 68 19.09 51.81 21.02
N THR A 69 17.90 51.27 21.00
CA THR A 69 17.61 49.95 20.38
C THR A 69 16.99 50.04 18.99
N THR A 70 16.88 51.23 18.40
CA THR A 70 16.17 51.46 17.13
C THR A 70 16.81 50.69 15.98
N ALA A 71 18.14 50.75 15.84
CA ALA A 71 18.88 50.05 14.77
C ALA A 71 18.77 48.50 14.91
N ILE A 72 18.91 48.00 16.14
CA ILE A 72 18.79 46.55 16.42
C ILE A 72 17.37 46.05 16.18
N MET A 73 16.35 46.83 16.50
CA MET A 73 14.95 46.48 16.21
C MET A 73 14.66 46.44 14.70
N ALA A 74 15.25 47.37 13.94
CA ALA A 74 15.14 47.37 12.46
C ALA A 74 15.83 46.14 11.87
N GLU A 75 17.04 45.78 12.32
CA GLU A 75 17.73 44.55 11.91
C GLU A 75 16.94 43.30 12.23
N MET A 76 16.33 43.22 13.43
CA MET A 76 15.50 42.06 13.81
C MET A 76 14.23 41.95 12.97
N LYS A 77 13.66 43.08 12.54
CA LYS A 77 12.52 43.05 11.60
C LYS A 77 12.92 42.51 10.23
N GLU A 78 14.05 42.99 9.70
CA GLU A 78 14.56 42.45 8.42
C GLU A 78 14.89 40.97 8.52
N LEU A 79 15.54 40.54 9.60
CA LEU A 79 15.86 39.14 9.86
C LEU A 79 14.58 38.28 9.94
N SER A 80 13.52 38.78 10.57
CA SER A 80 12.23 38.11 10.68
C SER A 80 11.59 37.87 9.29
N GLU A 81 11.65 38.90 8.42
CA GLU A 81 11.11 38.75 7.05
C GLU A 81 11.94 37.74 6.22
N LYS A 82 13.28 37.74 6.34
CA LYS A 82 14.14 36.74 5.69
C LYS A 82 13.82 35.31 6.18
N ILE A 83 13.65 35.13 7.50
CA ILE A 83 13.27 33.83 8.07
C ILE A 83 11.95 33.34 7.47
N LYS A 84 10.94 34.17 7.31
CA LYS A 84 9.65 33.79 6.71
C LYS A 84 9.81 33.30 5.26
N VAL A 85 10.62 34.00 4.46
CA VAL A 85 10.88 33.63 3.06
C VAL A 85 11.56 32.28 2.99
N LEU A 86 12.60 32.07 3.79
CA LEU A 86 13.34 30.80 3.82
C LEU A 86 12.53 29.65 4.43
N ASP A 87 11.71 29.89 5.45
CA ASP A 87 10.76 28.88 5.98
C ASP A 87 9.75 28.45 4.91
N ALA A 88 9.28 29.37 4.06
CA ALA A 88 8.42 29.04 2.93
C ALA A 88 9.16 28.19 1.86
N GLU A 89 10.44 28.51 1.59
CA GLU A 89 11.27 27.72 0.67
C GLU A 89 11.53 26.31 1.23
N VAL A 90 11.82 26.15 2.52
CA VAL A 90 11.95 24.83 3.17
C VAL A 90 10.64 24.05 3.02
N SER A 91 9.50 24.68 3.26
CA SER A 91 8.19 24.03 3.13
C SER A 91 7.91 23.57 1.70
N GLN A 92 8.31 24.35 0.69
CA GLN A 92 8.17 23.95 -0.71
C GLN A 92 9.09 22.78 -1.05
N LEU A 93 10.34 22.80 -0.61
CA LEU A 93 11.30 21.70 -0.82
C LEU A 93 10.84 20.40 -0.12
N ASP A 94 10.25 20.50 1.08
CA ASP A 94 9.64 19.36 1.76
C ASP A 94 8.48 18.77 0.96
N ALA A 95 7.66 19.62 0.36
CA ALA A 95 6.55 19.19 -0.50
C ALA A 95 7.06 18.51 -1.78
N ASP A 96 8.05 19.10 -2.46
CA ASP A 96 8.64 18.56 -3.70
C ASP A 96 9.33 17.21 -3.45
N ILE A 97 10.07 17.08 -2.35
CA ILE A 97 10.69 15.81 -1.93
C ILE A 97 9.62 14.76 -1.67
N LYS A 98 8.58 15.12 -0.91
CA LYS A 98 7.49 14.21 -0.59
C LYS A 98 6.75 13.75 -1.85
N ASP A 99 6.41 14.68 -2.73
CA ASP A 99 5.73 14.35 -4.00
C ASP A 99 6.57 13.42 -4.85
N THR A 100 7.87 13.70 -4.99
CA THR A 100 8.80 12.82 -5.72
C THR A 100 8.85 11.42 -5.08
N LEU A 101 9.04 11.32 -3.77
CA LEU A 101 9.10 10.04 -3.04
C LEU A 101 7.79 9.23 -3.13
N LEU A 102 6.65 9.90 -3.21
CA LEU A 102 5.35 9.24 -3.38
C LEU A 102 5.19 8.55 -4.74
N ASN A 103 5.95 8.96 -5.74
CA ASN A 103 5.93 8.42 -7.10
C ASN A 103 7.05 7.38 -7.36
N ILE A 104 7.95 7.15 -6.41
CA ILE A 104 8.98 6.11 -6.51
C ILE A 104 8.45 4.81 -5.88
N PRO A 105 8.49 3.67 -6.58
CA PRO A 105 8.04 2.39 -6.05
C PRO A 105 8.95 1.87 -4.94
N ASN A 106 8.49 0.86 -4.21
CA ASN A 106 9.34 0.15 -3.26
C ASN A 106 10.46 -0.62 -3.97
N ILE A 107 11.55 -0.86 -3.27
CA ILE A 107 12.70 -1.64 -3.78
C ILE A 107 12.38 -3.12 -3.60
N PRO A 108 12.53 -3.95 -4.68
CA PRO A 108 12.43 -5.40 -4.55
C PRO A 108 13.50 -5.96 -3.60
N ALA A 109 13.13 -6.91 -2.76
CA ALA A 109 14.09 -7.62 -1.92
C ALA A 109 15.17 -8.32 -2.77
N ASP A 110 16.39 -8.41 -2.27
CA ASP A 110 17.55 -8.86 -3.06
C ASP A 110 17.42 -10.26 -3.65
N PHE A 111 16.70 -11.12 -2.96
CA PHE A 111 16.46 -12.52 -3.36
C PHE A 111 15.24 -12.69 -4.30
N VAL A 112 14.56 -11.61 -4.71
CA VAL A 112 13.49 -11.66 -5.71
C VAL A 112 14.11 -11.80 -7.10
N GLN A 113 13.59 -12.75 -7.89
CA GLN A 113 14.04 -13.01 -9.27
C GLN A 113 13.89 -11.75 -10.13
N VAL A 114 14.97 -11.37 -10.80
CA VAL A 114 14.93 -10.28 -11.78
C VAL A 114 14.23 -10.76 -13.05
N GLY A 115 13.25 -9.99 -13.51
CA GLY A 115 12.48 -10.30 -14.73
C GLY A 115 11.69 -9.09 -15.19
N GLU A 116 11.29 -9.07 -16.46
CA GLU A 116 10.57 -7.93 -17.05
C GLU A 116 9.07 -7.95 -16.76
N ASP A 117 8.49 -9.16 -16.66
CA ASP A 117 7.05 -9.38 -16.52
C ASP A 117 6.74 -10.72 -15.82
N ASP A 118 5.49 -11.16 -15.90
CA ASP A 118 4.97 -12.40 -15.32
C ASP A 118 5.61 -13.69 -15.87
N SER A 119 6.22 -13.65 -17.06
CA SER A 119 6.93 -14.81 -17.64
C SER A 119 8.16 -15.23 -16.81
N ALA A 120 8.69 -14.34 -16.02
CA ALA A 120 9.83 -14.59 -15.12
C ALA A 120 9.41 -14.95 -13.67
N ASN A 121 8.12 -15.08 -13.40
CA ASN A 121 7.62 -15.52 -12.11
C ASN A 121 8.04 -16.95 -11.80
N VAL A 122 8.35 -17.23 -10.55
CA VAL A 122 8.88 -18.52 -10.10
C VAL A 122 7.81 -19.31 -9.37
N GLU A 123 7.45 -20.49 -9.89
CA GLU A 123 6.56 -21.40 -9.18
C GLU A 123 7.27 -21.97 -7.95
N MET A 124 6.72 -21.72 -6.78
CA MET A 124 7.29 -22.13 -5.50
C MET A 124 6.78 -23.49 -5.04
N ARG A 125 5.48 -23.73 -5.19
CA ARG A 125 4.81 -24.96 -4.77
C ARG A 125 3.44 -25.10 -5.39
N LYS A 126 2.94 -26.32 -5.40
CA LYS A 126 1.59 -26.69 -5.84
C LYS A 126 0.87 -27.49 -4.77
N PHE A 127 -0.43 -27.42 -4.79
CA PHE A 127 -1.31 -28.31 -4.03
C PHE A 127 -2.30 -28.97 -4.98
N LYS A 128 -2.32 -30.30 -4.99
CA LYS A 128 -3.22 -31.13 -5.78
C LYS A 128 -3.03 -30.98 -7.30
N GLU A 129 -3.16 -32.07 -8.01
CA GLU A 129 -3.23 -32.03 -9.48
C GLU A 129 -4.60 -31.53 -9.94
N PRO A 130 -4.67 -30.80 -11.07
CA PRO A 130 -5.92 -30.41 -11.67
C PRO A 130 -6.84 -31.61 -11.94
N THR A 131 -8.11 -31.49 -11.58
CA THR A 131 -9.11 -32.52 -11.86
C THR A 131 -9.21 -32.75 -13.37
N GLN A 132 -9.03 -33.97 -13.78
CA GLN A 132 -9.26 -34.38 -15.17
C GLN A 132 -10.73 -34.70 -15.36
N PHE A 133 -11.33 -34.17 -16.42
CA PHE A 133 -12.70 -34.40 -16.81
C PHE A 133 -12.73 -35.25 -18.10
N ASP A 134 -13.70 -36.12 -18.24
CA ASP A 134 -14.01 -36.89 -19.46
C ASP A 134 -14.95 -36.13 -20.43
N PHE A 135 -15.21 -34.86 -20.12
CA PHE A 135 -16.02 -33.94 -20.92
C PHE A 135 -15.31 -32.56 -20.96
N GLU A 136 -15.71 -31.71 -21.90
CA GLU A 136 -15.23 -30.32 -21.99
C GLU A 136 -15.84 -29.46 -20.87
N PRO A 137 -15.01 -28.90 -19.95
CA PRO A 137 -15.50 -28.08 -18.87
C PRO A 137 -16.11 -26.76 -19.37
N LYS A 138 -17.36 -26.49 -19.00
CA LYS A 138 -18.00 -25.19 -19.26
C LYS A 138 -17.32 -24.07 -18.51
N ALA A 139 -17.34 -22.88 -19.09
CA ALA A 139 -16.91 -21.66 -18.40
C ALA A 139 -17.84 -21.30 -17.23
N HIS A 140 -17.29 -20.66 -16.20
CA HIS A 140 -18.05 -20.31 -14.99
C HIS A 140 -19.24 -19.38 -15.27
N TRP A 141 -19.15 -18.52 -16.27
CA TRP A 141 -20.28 -17.66 -16.68
C TRP A 141 -21.41 -18.45 -17.33
N ASP A 142 -21.11 -19.48 -18.11
CA ASP A 142 -22.13 -20.35 -18.71
C ASP A 142 -22.81 -21.20 -17.63
N ILE A 143 -22.02 -21.81 -16.74
CA ILE A 143 -22.55 -22.56 -15.58
C ILE A 143 -23.44 -21.68 -14.72
N GLY A 144 -22.97 -20.48 -14.38
CA GLY A 144 -23.71 -19.56 -13.52
C GLY A 144 -25.01 -19.06 -14.13
N THR A 145 -25.05 -18.87 -15.45
CA THR A 145 -26.25 -18.48 -16.19
C THR A 145 -27.21 -19.66 -16.35
N ASP A 146 -26.71 -20.85 -16.73
CA ASP A 146 -27.53 -22.07 -16.90
C ASP A 146 -28.22 -22.47 -15.59
N LEU A 147 -27.57 -22.28 -14.45
CA LEU A 147 -28.12 -22.54 -13.12
C LEU A 147 -28.95 -21.37 -12.53
N ASP A 148 -29.12 -20.30 -13.26
CA ASP A 148 -29.82 -19.06 -12.82
C ASP A 148 -29.28 -18.49 -11.49
N ILE A 149 -27.96 -18.61 -11.27
CA ILE A 149 -27.27 -18.09 -10.06
C ILE A 149 -26.41 -16.86 -10.31
N LEU A 150 -26.09 -16.56 -11.57
CA LEU A 150 -25.41 -15.33 -12.01
C LEU A 150 -26.24 -14.64 -13.10
N ASP A 151 -26.40 -13.32 -13.00
CA ASP A 151 -27.16 -12.50 -13.94
C ASP A 151 -26.33 -11.30 -14.40
N PHE A 152 -25.63 -11.49 -15.51
CA PHE A 152 -24.77 -10.46 -16.10
C PHE A 152 -25.58 -9.40 -16.85
N GLU A 153 -26.72 -9.76 -17.45
CA GLU A 153 -27.57 -8.83 -18.20
C GLU A 153 -28.19 -7.79 -17.27
N ARG A 154 -28.74 -8.24 -16.13
CA ARG A 154 -29.27 -7.31 -15.13
C ARG A 154 -28.18 -6.53 -14.43
N GLY A 155 -26.99 -7.10 -14.21
CA GLY A 155 -25.83 -6.38 -13.74
C GLY A 155 -25.47 -5.23 -14.67
N THR A 156 -25.39 -5.50 -15.97
CA THR A 156 -25.15 -4.48 -17.00
C THR A 156 -26.24 -3.43 -17.07
N LYS A 157 -27.50 -3.83 -16.94
CA LYS A 157 -28.65 -2.89 -16.91
C LYS A 157 -28.60 -1.92 -15.72
N ILE A 158 -28.12 -2.39 -14.57
CA ILE A 158 -28.08 -1.60 -13.32
C ILE A 158 -26.89 -0.63 -13.32
N ALA A 159 -25.70 -1.11 -13.72
CA ALA A 159 -24.46 -0.39 -13.47
C ALA A 159 -23.46 -0.37 -14.64
N GLY A 160 -23.75 -1.07 -15.73
CA GLY A 160 -22.84 -1.18 -16.86
C GLY A 160 -22.13 -2.54 -16.92
N THR A 161 -21.20 -2.68 -17.86
CA THR A 161 -20.38 -3.88 -18.02
C THR A 161 -19.51 -4.15 -16.80
N ARG A 162 -19.07 -5.38 -16.59
CA ARG A 162 -18.21 -5.81 -15.45
C ARG A 162 -18.87 -5.65 -14.08
N PHE A 163 -20.21 -5.60 -14.02
CA PHE A 163 -21.00 -5.74 -12.80
C PHE A 163 -21.85 -7.01 -12.91
N THR A 164 -21.98 -7.73 -11.80
CA THR A 164 -22.67 -9.02 -11.75
C THR A 164 -23.71 -9.00 -10.65
N VAL A 165 -24.88 -9.57 -10.94
CA VAL A 165 -25.90 -9.86 -9.92
C VAL A 165 -25.80 -11.33 -9.54
N TYR A 166 -25.53 -11.62 -8.29
CA TYR A 166 -25.64 -12.95 -7.71
C TYR A 166 -27.09 -13.20 -7.31
N LYS A 167 -27.64 -14.36 -7.63
CA LYS A 167 -29.06 -14.64 -7.49
C LYS A 167 -29.30 -15.97 -6.77
N GLY A 168 -30.30 -16.04 -5.91
CA GLY A 168 -30.73 -17.29 -5.26
C GLY A 168 -29.58 -18.02 -4.55
N LEU A 169 -29.28 -19.24 -5.01
CA LEU A 169 -28.19 -20.05 -4.46
C LEU A 169 -26.81 -19.45 -4.71
N GLY A 170 -26.61 -18.69 -5.79
CA GLY A 170 -25.35 -17.98 -6.04
C GLY A 170 -25.07 -16.93 -4.97
N ALA A 171 -26.05 -16.11 -4.61
CA ALA A 171 -25.92 -15.14 -3.53
C ALA A 171 -25.69 -15.82 -2.16
N ARG A 172 -26.32 -16.99 -1.95
CA ARG A 172 -26.11 -17.79 -0.73
C ARG A 172 -24.69 -18.37 -0.69
N LEU A 173 -24.16 -18.87 -1.82
CA LEU A 173 -22.82 -19.41 -1.92
C LEU A 173 -21.78 -18.34 -1.66
N GLU A 174 -21.89 -17.18 -2.30
CA GLU A 174 -21.00 -16.02 -2.08
C GLU A 174 -20.87 -15.68 -0.60
N ARG A 175 -22.01 -15.53 0.06
CA ARG A 175 -22.08 -15.24 1.49
C ARG A 175 -21.49 -16.35 2.36
N ALA A 176 -21.71 -17.63 1.98
CA ALA A 176 -21.17 -18.77 2.71
C ALA A 176 -19.63 -18.85 2.58
N VAL A 177 -19.07 -18.53 1.43
CA VAL A 177 -17.60 -18.47 1.19
C VAL A 177 -16.99 -17.33 2.01
N ILE A 178 -17.60 -16.14 2.01
CA ILE A 178 -17.14 -15.01 2.82
C ILE A 178 -17.09 -15.39 4.31
N GLN A 179 -18.18 -15.98 4.82
CA GLN A 179 -18.26 -16.39 6.23
C GLN A 179 -17.25 -17.50 6.55
N PHE A 180 -17.08 -18.46 5.66
CA PHE A 180 -16.09 -19.53 5.84
C PHE A 180 -14.66 -18.97 5.93
N PHE A 181 -14.31 -17.99 5.08
CA PHE A 181 -13.00 -17.35 5.13
C PHE A 181 -12.78 -16.58 6.43
N LEU A 182 -13.73 -15.73 6.82
CA LEU A 182 -13.66 -14.97 8.06
C LEU A 182 -13.54 -15.89 9.29
N ASN A 183 -14.39 -16.90 9.39
CA ASN A 183 -14.35 -17.84 10.52
C ASN A 183 -13.02 -18.59 10.57
N THR A 184 -12.51 -19.08 9.45
CA THR A 184 -11.22 -19.79 9.42
C THR A 184 -10.08 -18.88 9.88
N HIS A 185 -10.05 -17.64 9.45
CA HIS A 185 -8.99 -16.70 9.86
C HIS A 185 -9.10 -16.30 11.33
N THR A 186 -10.31 -16.07 11.84
CA THR A 186 -10.50 -15.65 13.22
C THR A 186 -10.32 -16.80 14.21
N GLU A 187 -10.90 -17.97 13.91
CA GLU A 187 -10.92 -19.10 14.84
C GLU A 187 -9.66 -19.97 14.79
N GLU A 188 -9.00 -20.08 13.60
CA GLU A 188 -7.88 -21.00 13.43
C GLU A 188 -6.54 -20.33 13.18
N SER A 189 -6.54 -19.10 12.61
CA SER A 189 -5.30 -18.38 12.28
C SER A 189 -5.01 -17.20 13.21
N GLY A 190 -5.92 -16.90 14.16
CA GLY A 190 -5.77 -15.90 15.21
C GLY A 190 -5.76 -14.45 14.70
N TYR A 191 -6.54 -14.17 13.66
CA TYR A 191 -6.79 -12.80 13.20
C TYR A 191 -7.96 -12.18 13.98
N THR A 192 -7.87 -10.87 14.20
CA THR A 192 -9.01 -10.08 14.68
C THR A 192 -9.79 -9.57 13.47
N GLU A 193 -11.11 -9.82 13.47
CA GLU A 193 -11.98 -9.32 12.41
C GLU A 193 -12.23 -7.83 12.56
N ILE A 194 -12.11 -7.10 11.45
CA ILE A 194 -12.38 -5.67 11.32
C ILE A 194 -13.47 -5.46 10.27
N PHE A 195 -14.47 -4.65 10.57
CA PHE A 195 -15.48 -4.21 9.62
C PHE A 195 -15.28 -2.72 9.30
N PRO A 196 -14.49 -2.39 8.24
CA PRO A 196 -14.07 -1.03 7.98
C PRO A 196 -15.07 -0.27 7.11
N PRO A 197 -14.99 1.08 7.06
CA PRO A 197 -15.72 1.86 6.07
C PRO A 197 -15.20 1.59 4.64
N TYR A 198 -16.12 1.58 3.66
CA TYR A 198 -15.79 1.37 2.24
C TYR A 198 -15.50 2.67 1.48
N MET A 199 -15.74 3.81 2.09
CA MET A 199 -15.33 5.11 1.62
C MET A 199 -14.23 5.67 2.52
N VAL A 200 -13.12 6.10 1.93
CA VAL A 200 -11.95 6.59 2.65
C VAL A 200 -11.48 7.93 2.11
N ASN A 201 -10.75 8.68 2.94
CA ASN A 201 -10.15 9.94 2.53
C ASN A 201 -8.86 9.73 1.71
N ARG A 202 -8.39 10.81 1.07
CA ARG A 202 -7.14 10.81 0.28
C ARG A 202 -5.92 10.34 1.07
N ALA A 203 -5.83 10.71 2.35
CA ALA A 203 -4.71 10.32 3.20
C ALA A 203 -4.61 8.79 3.37
N SER A 204 -5.75 8.11 3.52
CA SER A 204 -5.78 6.64 3.60
C SER A 204 -5.36 5.98 2.29
N MET A 205 -5.83 6.47 1.14
CA MET A 205 -5.39 5.99 -0.18
C MET A 205 -3.89 6.23 -0.42
N THR A 206 -3.35 7.33 0.11
CA THR A 206 -1.92 7.64 0.02
C THR A 206 -1.10 6.72 0.93
N GLY A 207 -1.60 6.42 2.13
CA GLY A 207 -0.91 5.61 3.13
C GLY A 207 -0.52 4.22 2.64
N THR A 208 -1.37 3.56 1.86
CA THR A 208 -1.11 2.23 1.28
C THR A 208 -0.47 2.25 -0.11
N GLY A 209 -0.31 3.43 -0.74
CA GLY A 209 0.35 3.57 -2.04
C GLY A 209 -0.58 3.57 -3.24
N GLN A 210 -1.90 3.61 -3.04
CA GLN A 210 -2.86 3.75 -4.13
C GLN A 210 -2.74 5.11 -4.81
N LEU A 211 -2.58 6.17 -4.02
CA LEU A 211 -2.34 7.52 -4.51
C LEU A 211 -0.89 7.96 -4.30
N PRO A 212 -0.36 8.82 -5.20
CA PRO A 212 -1.01 9.41 -6.38
C PRO A 212 -1.06 8.49 -7.61
N LYS A 213 -0.28 7.42 -7.65
CA LYS A 213 0.02 6.59 -8.84
C LYS A 213 -1.22 6.05 -9.56
N PHE A 214 -2.21 5.54 -8.83
CA PHE A 214 -3.38 4.85 -9.36
C PHE A 214 -4.67 5.66 -9.22
N GLU A 215 -4.58 6.98 -9.34
CA GLU A 215 -5.74 7.86 -9.18
C GLU A 215 -6.82 7.65 -10.26
N GLU A 216 -6.42 7.24 -11.46
CA GLU A 216 -7.34 6.93 -12.58
C GLU A 216 -8.08 5.59 -12.39
N ASP A 217 -7.51 4.66 -11.61
CA ASP A 217 -8.13 3.38 -11.27
C ASP A 217 -9.09 3.47 -10.06
N ALA A 218 -9.15 4.62 -9.40
CA ALA A 218 -9.97 4.82 -8.22
C ALA A 218 -11.32 5.47 -8.55
N PHE A 219 -12.41 4.91 -8.02
CA PHE A 219 -13.70 5.58 -8.01
C PHE A 219 -13.72 6.71 -6.98
N LYS A 220 -13.85 7.95 -7.45
CA LYS A 220 -13.96 9.16 -6.63
C LYS A 220 -15.40 9.49 -6.35
N VAL A 221 -15.71 9.84 -5.10
CA VAL A 221 -17.01 10.40 -4.73
C VAL A 221 -17.00 11.90 -5.01
N VAL A 222 -17.93 12.34 -5.85
CA VAL A 222 -18.04 13.75 -6.24
C VAL A 222 -18.38 14.62 -5.02
N ASN A 223 -17.78 15.79 -4.93
CA ASN A 223 -18.03 16.87 -3.96
C ASN A 223 -17.45 16.72 -2.53
N ASN A 224 -16.86 15.60 -2.13
CA ASN A 224 -16.33 15.46 -0.76
C ASN A 224 -14.91 14.87 -0.66
N GLY A 225 -14.28 14.58 -1.79
CA GLY A 225 -12.90 14.10 -1.84
C GLY A 225 -12.67 12.69 -1.26
N PHE A 226 -13.73 11.90 -1.08
CA PHE A 226 -13.64 10.49 -0.73
C PHE A 226 -13.41 9.60 -1.94
N PHE A 227 -12.96 8.38 -1.67
CA PHE A 227 -12.75 7.32 -2.64
C PHE A 227 -13.44 6.04 -2.17
N LEU A 228 -14.00 5.28 -3.09
CA LEU A 228 -14.37 3.89 -2.83
C LEU A 228 -13.10 3.04 -2.76
N ILE A 229 -13.01 2.14 -1.79
CA ILE A 229 -11.81 1.34 -1.57
C ILE A 229 -11.61 0.29 -2.66
N PRO A 230 -10.38 0.13 -3.22
CA PRO A 230 -10.06 -0.96 -4.13
C PRO A 230 -9.74 -2.28 -3.40
N THR A 231 -9.57 -2.22 -2.08
CA THR A 231 -9.17 -3.31 -1.18
C THR A 231 -9.38 -2.89 0.27
N ALA A 232 -9.72 -3.81 1.16
CA ALA A 232 -9.80 -3.54 2.59
C ALA A 232 -8.42 -3.25 3.22
N GLU A 233 -7.32 -3.59 2.54
CA GLU A 233 -5.97 -3.16 2.93
C GLU A 233 -5.91 -1.65 3.22
N VAL A 234 -6.59 -0.83 2.41
CA VAL A 234 -6.57 0.62 2.57
C VAL A 234 -7.09 1.07 3.94
N PRO A 235 -8.34 0.81 4.33
CA PRO A 235 -8.83 1.24 5.63
C PRO A 235 -8.15 0.50 6.78
N VAL A 236 -7.87 -0.79 6.66
CA VAL A 236 -7.32 -1.61 7.76
C VAL A 236 -5.88 -1.20 8.09
N THR A 237 -5.02 -0.98 7.09
CA THR A 237 -3.66 -0.49 7.33
C THR A 237 -3.68 0.91 7.96
N ASN A 238 -4.62 1.76 7.57
CA ASN A 238 -4.73 3.11 8.11
C ASN A 238 -5.39 3.20 9.50
N LEU A 239 -5.83 2.09 10.12
CA LEU A 239 -6.26 2.08 11.52
C LEU A 239 -5.17 2.65 12.44
N HIS A 240 -3.92 2.31 12.14
CA HIS A 240 -2.75 2.73 12.94
C HIS A 240 -1.99 3.93 12.34
N ARG A 241 -2.59 4.65 11.36
CA ARG A 241 -1.94 5.84 10.81
C ARG A 241 -1.65 6.88 11.88
N ASP A 242 -0.40 7.40 11.86
CA ASP A 242 0.13 8.37 12.83
C ASP A 242 0.23 7.84 14.27
N GLU A 243 0.29 6.51 14.45
CA GLU A 243 0.42 5.87 15.76
C GLU A 243 1.83 5.32 16.01
N ILE A 244 2.15 5.21 17.30
CA ILE A 244 3.33 4.49 17.80
C ILE A 244 2.83 3.32 18.64
N LEU A 245 2.95 2.13 18.09
CA LEU A 245 2.51 0.88 18.70
C LEU A 245 3.51 0.42 19.77
N SER A 246 3.05 -0.45 20.67
CA SER A 246 3.94 -1.14 21.61
C SER A 246 4.50 -2.40 20.97
N GLY A 247 5.80 -2.65 21.15
CA GLY A 247 6.49 -3.80 20.53
C GLY A 247 5.99 -5.16 20.99
N ASP A 248 5.39 -5.23 22.19
CA ASP A 248 4.76 -6.43 22.74
C ASP A 248 3.41 -6.78 22.08
N GLN A 249 2.78 -5.83 21.37
CA GLN A 249 1.56 -6.06 20.59
C GLN A 249 1.82 -6.71 19.23
N LEU A 250 3.08 -6.67 18.74
CA LEU A 250 3.43 -7.20 17.42
C LEU A 250 3.74 -8.70 17.47
N PRO A 251 3.25 -9.49 16.53
CA PRO A 251 2.50 -9.11 15.33
C PRO A 251 1.03 -8.82 15.61
N ILE A 252 0.50 -7.71 15.06
CA ILE A 252 -0.94 -7.45 14.98
C ILE A 252 -1.46 -8.07 13.68
N LYS A 253 -2.58 -8.80 13.77
CA LYS A 253 -3.17 -9.51 12.63
C LYS A 253 -4.65 -9.17 12.51
N TYR A 254 -5.05 -8.61 11.35
CA TYR A 254 -6.43 -8.26 11.05
C TYR A 254 -6.94 -9.00 9.82
N THR A 255 -8.21 -9.40 9.85
CA THR A 255 -8.95 -9.85 8.66
C THR A 255 -10.18 -8.97 8.46
N ALA A 256 -10.52 -8.68 7.21
CA ALA A 256 -11.66 -7.83 6.91
C ALA A 256 -12.35 -8.26 5.63
N TYR A 257 -13.68 -8.39 5.68
CA TYR A 257 -14.50 -8.47 4.49
C TYR A 257 -14.82 -7.07 3.97
N SER A 258 -14.74 -6.88 2.66
CA SER A 258 -15.29 -5.68 2.01
C SER A 258 -15.73 -5.95 0.58
N ALA A 259 -16.68 -5.15 0.10
CA ALA A 259 -16.77 -4.86 -1.33
C ALA A 259 -15.54 -4.02 -1.74
N CYS A 260 -14.97 -4.33 -2.89
CA CYS A 260 -13.82 -3.64 -3.48
C CYS A 260 -14.22 -3.05 -4.83
N PHE A 261 -13.68 -1.86 -5.16
CA PHE A 261 -14.08 -1.10 -6.33
C PHE A 261 -12.85 -0.69 -7.14
N ARG A 262 -12.78 -1.13 -8.42
CA ARG A 262 -11.68 -0.82 -9.33
C ARG A 262 -12.22 -0.34 -10.67
N ALA A 263 -11.74 0.82 -11.15
CA ALA A 263 -12.15 1.35 -12.45
C ALA A 263 -11.53 0.59 -13.63
N GLU A 264 -10.50 -0.23 -13.39
CA GLU A 264 -9.88 -1.10 -14.38
C GLU A 264 -9.45 -0.34 -15.64
N ALA A 265 -8.93 0.89 -15.49
CA ALA A 265 -8.61 1.80 -16.59
C ALA A 265 -7.59 1.23 -17.58
N GLY A 266 -6.64 0.40 -17.12
CA GLY A 266 -5.61 -0.24 -17.94
C GLY A 266 -5.97 -1.60 -18.52
N SER A 267 -7.18 -2.13 -18.29
CA SER A 267 -7.53 -3.53 -18.60
C SER A 267 -8.47 -3.70 -19.81
N ALA A 268 -8.47 -2.77 -20.75
CA ALA A 268 -9.32 -2.85 -21.94
C ALA A 268 -9.10 -4.15 -22.73
N GLY A 269 -10.19 -4.91 -22.97
CA GLY A 269 -10.15 -6.16 -23.74
C GLY A 269 -9.68 -7.41 -22.99
N ARG A 270 -9.25 -7.32 -21.72
CA ARG A 270 -8.84 -8.47 -20.91
C ARG A 270 -10.01 -8.99 -20.07
N ASP A 271 -10.21 -10.32 -20.04
CA ASP A 271 -11.20 -11.01 -19.21
C ASP A 271 -12.55 -10.27 -19.12
N THR A 272 -13.12 -9.92 -20.28
CA THR A 272 -14.34 -9.11 -20.39
C THR A 272 -15.62 -9.85 -20.02
N ARG A 273 -15.57 -11.18 -19.85
CA ARG A 273 -16.69 -12.05 -19.49
C ARG A 273 -16.45 -12.72 -18.13
N GLY A 274 -17.54 -12.94 -17.39
CA GLY A 274 -17.52 -13.67 -16.13
C GLY A 274 -17.09 -12.84 -14.93
N LEU A 275 -16.51 -13.50 -13.91
CA LEU A 275 -16.25 -12.95 -12.59
C LEU A 275 -14.78 -12.53 -12.34
N ILE A 276 -13.87 -12.79 -13.29
CA ILE A 276 -12.43 -12.61 -13.04
C ILE A 276 -12.06 -11.13 -12.88
N ARG A 277 -12.66 -10.25 -13.71
CA ARG A 277 -12.32 -8.83 -13.72
C ARG A 277 -13.56 -7.95 -13.67
N GLN A 278 -13.88 -7.50 -12.48
CA GLN A 278 -15.10 -6.74 -12.19
C GLN A 278 -14.78 -5.36 -11.61
N HIS A 279 -15.66 -4.38 -11.85
CA HIS A 279 -15.60 -3.06 -11.21
C HIS A 279 -15.95 -3.11 -9.72
N GLN A 280 -16.77 -4.08 -9.33
CA GLN A 280 -17.12 -4.38 -7.94
C GLN A 280 -17.00 -5.87 -7.68
N PHE A 281 -16.27 -6.27 -6.66
CA PHE A 281 -16.12 -7.66 -6.21
C PHE A 281 -15.96 -7.72 -4.69
N ASN A 282 -16.11 -8.89 -4.12
CA ASN A 282 -15.95 -9.15 -2.71
C ASN A 282 -14.57 -9.72 -2.40
N LYS A 283 -13.97 -9.30 -1.28
CA LYS A 283 -12.68 -9.79 -0.81
C LYS A 283 -12.65 -9.93 0.70
N VAL A 284 -12.06 -11.01 1.20
CA VAL A 284 -11.63 -11.15 2.58
C VAL A 284 -10.13 -10.89 2.60
N GLU A 285 -9.73 -9.83 3.25
CA GLU A 285 -8.36 -9.31 3.30
C GLU A 285 -7.66 -9.77 4.56
N LEU A 286 -6.36 -9.99 4.49
CA LEU A 286 -5.47 -10.20 5.63
C LEU A 286 -4.45 -9.06 5.68
N VAL A 287 -4.28 -8.45 6.85
CA VAL A 287 -3.28 -7.39 7.07
C VAL A 287 -2.49 -7.71 8.34
N LYS A 288 -1.17 -7.60 8.25
CA LYS A 288 -0.30 -7.75 9.42
C LYS A 288 0.58 -6.51 9.62
N PHE A 289 0.80 -6.16 10.90
CA PHE A 289 1.83 -5.21 11.33
C PHE A 289 2.84 -6.00 12.14
N VAL A 290 4.09 -5.96 11.71
CA VAL A 290 5.13 -6.84 12.25
C VAL A 290 6.44 -6.09 12.48
N LYS A 291 7.34 -6.68 13.25
CA LYS A 291 8.71 -6.18 13.39
C LYS A 291 9.51 -6.48 12.11
N PRO A 292 10.46 -5.61 11.74
CA PRO A 292 11.28 -5.80 10.53
C PRO A 292 11.96 -7.17 10.45
N GLU A 293 12.53 -7.63 11.56
CA GLU A 293 13.31 -8.86 11.64
C GLU A 293 12.49 -10.14 11.42
N THR A 294 11.17 -10.09 11.61
CA THR A 294 10.28 -11.25 11.45
C THR A 294 9.40 -11.17 10.20
N SER A 295 9.50 -10.09 9.44
CA SER A 295 8.50 -9.78 8.41
C SER A 295 8.41 -10.80 7.27
N TYR A 296 9.54 -11.41 6.88
CA TYR A 296 9.52 -12.42 5.83
C TYR A 296 9.00 -13.78 6.33
N ASP A 297 9.25 -14.14 7.58
CA ASP A 297 8.65 -15.32 8.20
C ASP A 297 7.14 -15.13 8.36
N GLU A 298 6.70 -13.90 8.67
CA GLU A 298 5.28 -13.56 8.74
C GLU A 298 4.60 -13.52 7.36
N LEU A 299 5.33 -13.22 6.28
CA LEU A 299 4.85 -13.38 4.91
C LEU A 299 4.56 -14.84 4.58
N GLU A 300 5.47 -15.77 4.93
CA GLU A 300 5.25 -17.20 4.72
C GLU A 300 4.00 -17.67 5.49
N LYS A 301 3.83 -17.25 6.75
CA LYS A 301 2.65 -17.57 7.55
C LYS A 301 1.37 -16.98 6.96
N LEU A 302 1.40 -15.72 6.47
CA LEU A 302 0.25 -15.09 5.83
C LEU A 302 -0.16 -15.84 4.56
N THR A 303 0.82 -16.21 3.73
CA THR A 303 0.58 -16.99 2.53
C THR A 303 -0.02 -18.36 2.86
N ASN A 304 0.53 -19.05 3.87
CA ASN A 304 -0.02 -20.33 4.34
C ASN A 304 -1.46 -20.20 4.89
N ASP A 305 -1.78 -19.09 5.58
CA ASP A 305 -3.15 -18.84 6.05
C ASP A 305 -4.14 -18.70 4.88
N ALA A 306 -3.73 -18.06 3.77
CA ALA A 306 -4.54 -17.96 2.56
C ALA A 306 -4.65 -19.31 1.84
N GLU A 307 -3.54 -20.06 1.69
CA GLU A 307 -3.53 -21.42 1.10
C GLU A 307 -4.44 -22.40 1.83
N LYS A 308 -4.51 -22.30 3.16
CA LYS A 308 -5.35 -23.15 4.01
C LYS A 308 -6.82 -23.15 3.60
N LEU A 309 -7.33 -22.00 3.16
CA LEU A 309 -8.71 -21.89 2.65
C LEU A 309 -8.93 -22.76 1.42
N LEU A 310 -8.00 -22.71 0.47
CA LEU A 310 -8.07 -23.49 -0.78
C LEU A 310 -7.89 -24.98 -0.52
N GLN A 311 -7.00 -25.34 0.41
CA GLN A 311 -6.82 -26.73 0.86
C GLN A 311 -8.10 -27.30 1.45
N LYS A 312 -8.78 -26.53 2.32
CA LYS A 312 -10.08 -26.92 2.91
C LYS A 312 -11.18 -27.04 1.85
N LEU A 313 -11.16 -26.19 0.83
CA LEU A 313 -12.08 -26.29 -0.32
C LEU A 313 -11.69 -27.39 -1.31
N GLY A 314 -10.52 -28.00 -1.16
CA GLY A 314 -10.04 -29.08 -2.03
C GLY A 314 -9.68 -28.62 -3.44
N LEU A 315 -9.38 -27.34 -3.65
CA LEU A 315 -9.07 -26.74 -4.95
C LEU A 315 -7.60 -26.93 -5.30
N ALA A 316 -7.32 -27.28 -6.55
CA ALA A 316 -5.97 -27.31 -7.08
C ALA A 316 -5.46 -25.89 -7.29
N TYR A 317 -4.29 -25.56 -6.73
CA TYR A 317 -3.66 -24.25 -6.86
C TYR A 317 -2.14 -24.36 -6.93
N ARG A 318 -1.51 -23.27 -7.34
CA ARG A 318 -0.06 -23.05 -7.19
C ARG A 318 0.23 -21.73 -6.51
N VAL A 319 1.43 -21.63 -5.94
CA VAL A 319 1.99 -20.38 -5.40
C VAL A 319 3.15 -19.98 -6.28
N VAL A 320 3.16 -18.75 -6.76
CA VAL A 320 4.25 -18.17 -7.55
C VAL A 320 4.84 -16.97 -6.84
N CYS A 321 6.17 -16.85 -6.88
CA CYS A 321 6.86 -15.64 -6.43
C CYS A 321 7.00 -14.70 -7.63
N LEU A 322 6.50 -13.48 -7.50
CA LEU A 322 6.55 -12.50 -8.58
C LEU A 322 7.98 -12.03 -8.85
N SER A 323 8.30 -11.83 -10.12
CA SER A 323 9.54 -11.21 -10.59
C SER A 323 9.56 -9.71 -10.27
N THR A 324 10.73 -9.09 -10.34
CA THR A 324 10.88 -7.65 -10.07
C THR A 324 10.06 -6.75 -10.98
N GLY A 325 9.80 -7.16 -12.23
CA GLY A 325 9.00 -6.40 -13.21
C GLY A 325 7.49 -6.57 -13.02
N ASP A 326 7.06 -7.64 -12.36
CA ASP A 326 5.64 -7.94 -12.08
C ASP A 326 5.18 -7.50 -10.70
N LEU A 327 6.11 -7.22 -9.78
CA LEU A 327 5.79 -6.73 -8.43
C LEU A 327 4.89 -5.48 -8.45
N GLY A 328 3.87 -5.48 -7.62
CA GLY A 328 3.06 -4.30 -7.32
C GLY A 328 3.90 -3.12 -6.82
N PHE A 329 3.42 -1.89 -7.03
CA PHE A 329 4.16 -0.65 -6.77
C PHE A 329 4.75 -0.55 -5.36
N SER A 330 4.00 -0.96 -4.34
CA SER A 330 4.39 -0.86 -2.94
C SER A 330 5.17 -2.08 -2.41
N SER A 331 5.21 -3.19 -3.15
CA SER A 331 5.72 -4.48 -2.68
C SER A 331 7.22 -4.61 -2.81
N ALA A 332 7.86 -5.20 -1.80
CA ALA A 332 9.26 -5.66 -1.85
C ALA A 332 9.35 -7.13 -2.28
N LYS A 333 8.38 -7.96 -1.89
CA LYS A 333 8.20 -9.36 -2.32
C LYS A 333 6.72 -9.68 -2.32
N THR A 334 6.29 -10.48 -3.30
CA THR A 334 4.90 -10.94 -3.42
C THR A 334 4.85 -12.40 -3.79
N TYR A 335 3.94 -13.13 -3.18
CA TYR A 335 3.45 -14.41 -3.62
C TYR A 335 2.04 -14.28 -4.15
N ASP A 336 1.79 -14.74 -5.38
CA ASP A 336 0.44 -14.93 -5.88
C ASP A 336 0.01 -16.38 -5.70
N ILE A 337 -1.24 -16.55 -5.28
CA ILE A 337 -1.91 -17.85 -5.22
C ILE A 337 -2.85 -17.92 -6.41
N GLU A 338 -2.63 -18.89 -7.27
CA GLU A 338 -3.38 -19.07 -8.50
C GLU A 338 -4.13 -20.40 -8.47
N VAL A 339 -5.44 -20.38 -8.70
CA VAL A 339 -6.27 -21.59 -8.80
C VAL A 339 -6.36 -22.11 -10.23
N TRP A 340 -6.43 -23.42 -10.37
CA TRP A 340 -6.66 -24.01 -11.69
C TRP A 340 -8.08 -23.72 -12.19
N MET A 341 -8.16 -23.16 -13.38
CA MET A 341 -9.42 -22.88 -14.08
C MET A 341 -9.61 -23.87 -15.23
N PRO A 342 -10.46 -24.91 -15.08
CA PRO A 342 -10.60 -25.97 -16.08
C PRO A 342 -10.95 -25.48 -17.47
N SER A 343 -11.89 -24.53 -17.58
CA SER A 343 -12.32 -23.96 -18.87
C SER A 343 -11.24 -23.09 -19.55
N TYR A 344 -10.25 -22.62 -18.80
CA TYR A 344 -9.12 -21.84 -19.32
C TYR A 344 -7.88 -22.70 -19.58
N GLY A 345 -7.84 -23.91 -19.02
CA GLY A 345 -6.67 -24.80 -19.09
C GLY A 345 -5.40 -24.20 -18.47
N ARG A 346 -5.56 -23.26 -17.52
CA ARG A 346 -4.44 -22.58 -16.85
C ARG A 346 -4.79 -22.18 -15.41
N TYR A 347 -3.75 -21.85 -14.65
CA TYR A 347 -3.89 -21.22 -13.34
C TYR A 347 -4.25 -19.73 -13.50
N VAL A 348 -5.07 -19.21 -12.58
CA VAL A 348 -5.53 -17.82 -12.55
C VAL A 348 -5.39 -17.29 -11.13
N GLU A 349 -4.79 -16.12 -10.98
CA GLU A 349 -4.60 -15.45 -9.70
C GLU A 349 -5.95 -15.19 -9.00
N ILE A 350 -5.98 -15.51 -7.71
CA ILE A 350 -7.11 -15.20 -6.83
C ILE A 350 -6.68 -14.44 -5.57
N SER A 351 -5.40 -14.45 -5.23
CA SER A 351 -4.86 -13.81 -4.04
C SER A 351 -3.41 -13.42 -4.25
N SER A 352 -3.03 -12.28 -3.69
CA SER A 352 -1.69 -11.74 -3.71
C SER A 352 -1.26 -11.44 -2.27
N CYS A 353 -0.16 -12.07 -1.82
CA CYS A 353 0.39 -11.95 -0.47
C CYS A 353 1.72 -11.20 -0.52
N SER A 354 1.77 -9.99 0.02
CA SER A 354 2.91 -9.08 -0.16
C SER A 354 3.57 -8.70 1.15
N ASN A 355 4.90 -8.56 1.14
CA ASN A 355 5.64 -7.82 2.15
C ASN A 355 6.00 -6.44 1.58
N PHE A 356 5.54 -5.39 2.25
CA PHE A 356 5.81 -4.01 1.86
C PHE A 356 7.01 -3.41 2.60
N GLU A 357 7.61 -4.18 3.51
CA GLU A 357 8.59 -3.68 4.46
C GLU A 357 8.08 -2.40 5.16
N ASP A 358 8.92 -1.39 5.33
CA ASP A 358 8.53 -0.12 5.95
C ASP A 358 7.88 0.90 4.97
N TYR A 359 7.68 0.52 3.71
CA TYR A 359 7.24 1.44 2.66
C TYR A 359 5.89 2.09 2.93
N GLN A 360 4.88 1.29 3.29
CA GLN A 360 3.56 1.79 3.65
C GLN A 360 3.57 2.45 5.04
N ALA A 361 4.29 1.88 5.99
CA ALA A 361 4.44 2.43 7.33
C ALA A 361 5.06 3.85 7.29
N ARG A 362 6.00 4.11 6.38
CA ARG A 362 6.53 5.48 6.17
C ARG A 362 5.52 6.43 5.54
N ARG A 363 4.63 5.93 4.67
CA ARG A 363 3.57 6.74 4.05
C ARG A 363 2.47 7.10 5.06
N ALA A 364 2.11 6.15 5.91
CA ALA A 364 1.07 6.28 6.94
C ALA A 364 1.62 6.66 8.32
N ASN A 365 2.95 6.82 8.47
CA ASN A 365 3.63 7.16 9.72
C ASN A 365 3.31 6.19 10.88
N ILE A 366 3.33 4.88 10.60
CA ILE A 366 3.06 3.81 11.58
C ILE A 366 4.38 3.33 12.17
N LYS A 367 4.55 3.49 13.46
CA LYS A 367 5.79 3.16 14.17
C LYS A 367 5.52 2.24 15.35
N TYR A 368 6.60 1.69 15.91
CA TYR A 368 6.56 0.98 17.19
C TYR A 368 7.76 1.32 18.05
N LYS A 369 7.67 1.01 19.33
CA LYS A 369 8.76 1.03 20.30
C LYS A 369 8.79 -0.28 21.06
N GLU A 370 9.97 -0.87 21.25
CA GLU A 370 10.13 -2.04 22.13
C GLU A 370 9.83 -1.68 23.58
N THR A 371 10.41 -0.57 24.04
CA THR A 371 10.12 0.01 25.34
C THR A 371 9.80 1.51 25.20
N PRO A 372 9.12 2.14 26.16
CA PRO A 372 8.81 3.57 26.12
C PRO A 372 10.03 4.49 25.95
N LYS A 373 11.23 4.02 26.32
CA LYS A 373 12.49 4.78 26.25
C LYS A 373 13.20 4.66 24.90
N ASP A 374 12.83 3.70 24.08
CA ASP A 374 13.47 3.44 22.80
C ASP A 374 13.07 4.47 21.73
N LYS A 375 13.92 4.59 20.72
CA LYS A 375 13.55 5.34 19.51
C LYS A 375 12.47 4.58 18.77
N ALA A 376 11.47 5.33 18.30
CA ALA A 376 10.44 4.75 17.47
C ALA A 376 11.02 4.29 16.11
N GLN A 377 10.65 3.09 15.69
CA GLN A 377 11.01 2.46 14.42
C GLN A 377 9.73 2.28 13.59
N PHE A 378 9.85 2.21 12.27
CA PHE A 378 8.71 1.86 11.42
C PHE A 378 8.42 0.37 11.52
N VAL A 379 7.15 -0.01 11.58
CA VAL A 379 6.72 -1.39 11.42
C VAL A 379 6.91 -1.82 9.96
N HIS A 380 6.96 -3.14 9.71
CA HIS A 380 6.69 -3.68 8.39
C HIS A 380 5.21 -4.03 8.27
N THR A 381 4.62 -3.84 7.08
CA THR A 381 3.23 -4.19 6.76
C THR A 381 3.19 -5.32 5.74
N LEU A 382 2.21 -6.18 5.89
CA LEU A 382 1.95 -7.28 4.97
C LEU A 382 0.47 -7.30 4.63
#